data_c9e4e251c78d4326947455fb37fe7d06
#
_entry.id   c9e4e251c78d4326947455fb37fe7d06
#
_cell.length_a   1.000
_cell.length_b   1.000
_cell.length_c   1.000
_cell.angle_alpha   90.00
_cell.angle_beta   90.00
_cell.angle_gamma   90.00
#
_symmetry.space_group_name_H-M   'P 1'
#
loop_
_entity.id
_entity.type
_entity.pdbx_description
1 polymer ?
#
loop_
_entity_poly.entity_id
_entity_poly.type
_entity_poly.pdbx_seq_one_letter_code
_entity_poly.pdbx_strand_id
1 'polypeptide(L)'
;MPKRLMPTRDNLRRSHGALNASENDIAGVELMLYLIRASDVIREEIYGALRRDTGLTEGKFALLMILYDISEPVPLVELSVRIGVSSSTTSIMVTRMLQTEEPLVAKTVDPVDARSALISLTPAGRRLLESAMLPHFNRVSDFAKTLSSAERETMIALLKKLVAGH
;
A
#
# COMPACT_ATOMS: atom_id res chain seq x y z
N MET A 1 10.73 13.36 -10.00
CA MET A 1 11.76 12.34 -10.31
C MET A 1 11.83 12.10 -11.81
N PRO A 2 13.00 11.77 -12.40
CA PRO A 2 13.06 11.43 -13.82
C PRO A 2 12.15 10.22 -14.09
N LYS A 3 11.25 10.36 -15.08
CA LYS A 3 10.36 9.27 -15.49
C LYS A 3 11.23 8.13 -16.02
N ARG A 4 11.18 6.96 -15.38
CA ARG A 4 11.83 5.75 -15.87
C ARG A 4 11.26 5.42 -17.25
N LEU A 5 12.12 5.47 -18.28
CA LEU A 5 11.72 5.08 -19.63
C LEU A 5 11.42 3.59 -19.65
N MET A 6 10.22 3.23 -20.13
CA MET A 6 9.85 1.84 -20.33
C MET A 6 10.50 1.33 -21.62
N PRO A 7 11.12 0.15 -21.60
CA PRO A 7 11.67 -0.43 -22.83
C PRO A 7 10.52 -0.74 -23.80
N THR A 8 10.76 -0.51 -25.08
CA THR A 8 9.82 -0.93 -26.11
C THR A 8 9.86 -2.45 -26.28
N ARG A 9 8.79 -3.04 -26.84
CA ARG A 9 8.75 -4.48 -27.13
C ARG A 9 9.92 -4.93 -28.02
N ASP A 10 10.36 -4.10 -28.96
CA ASP A 10 11.53 -4.39 -29.79
C ASP A 10 12.85 -4.35 -29.02
N ASN A 11 12.95 -3.49 -28.00
CA ASN A 11 14.11 -3.51 -27.09
C ASN A 11 14.12 -4.80 -26.26
N LEU A 12 12.96 -5.25 -25.78
CA LEU A 12 12.83 -6.51 -25.05
C LEU A 12 13.19 -7.71 -25.93
N ARG A 13 12.69 -7.75 -27.18
CA ARG A 13 13.08 -8.80 -28.16
C ARG A 13 14.59 -8.86 -28.38
N ARG A 14 15.23 -7.72 -28.59
CA ARG A 14 16.70 -7.67 -28.81
C ARG A 14 17.47 -8.14 -27.57
N SER A 15 17.09 -7.72 -26.38
CA SER A 15 17.78 -8.10 -25.14
C SER A 15 17.56 -9.56 -24.74
N HIS A 16 16.42 -10.16 -25.11
CA HIS A 16 16.08 -11.54 -24.77
C HIS A 16 16.23 -12.52 -25.94
N GLY A 17 16.59 -12.03 -27.14
CA GLY A 17 16.76 -12.86 -28.33
C GLY A 17 17.84 -13.94 -28.18
N ALA A 18 18.88 -13.68 -27.39
CA ALA A 18 19.91 -14.67 -27.05
C ALA A 18 19.40 -15.82 -26.18
N LEU A 19 18.22 -15.67 -25.53
CA LEU A 19 17.60 -16.66 -24.66
C LEU A 19 16.54 -17.51 -25.36
N ASN A 20 16.36 -17.36 -26.69
CA ASN A 20 15.28 -17.98 -27.47
C ASN A 20 13.86 -17.75 -26.86
N ALA A 21 13.66 -16.59 -26.24
CA ALA A 21 12.39 -16.22 -25.60
C ALA A 21 11.26 -16.14 -26.63
N SER A 22 10.12 -16.76 -26.32
CA SER A 22 8.92 -16.66 -27.16
C SER A 22 8.25 -15.27 -27.03
N GLU A 23 7.33 -14.95 -27.93
CA GLU A 23 6.53 -13.72 -27.83
C GLU A 23 5.70 -13.67 -26.54
N ASN A 24 5.26 -14.82 -26.02
CA ASN A 24 4.57 -14.90 -24.73
C ASN A 24 5.49 -14.55 -23.56
N ASP A 25 6.76 -14.98 -23.59
CA ASP A 25 7.74 -14.62 -22.56
C ASP A 25 8.04 -13.11 -22.59
N ILE A 26 8.17 -12.53 -23.77
CA ILE A 26 8.35 -11.08 -23.95
C ILE A 26 7.14 -10.30 -23.41
N ALA A 27 5.91 -10.76 -23.70
CA ALA A 27 4.70 -10.17 -23.18
C ALA A 27 4.61 -10.28 -21.64
N GLY A 28 5.07 -11.38 -21.07
CA GLY A 28 5.18 -11.58 -19.62
C GLY A 28 6.13 -10.58 -18.96
N VAL A 29 7.30 -10.37 -19.55
CA VAL A 29 8.27 -9.36 -19.08
C VAL A 29 7.69 -7.95 -19.18
N GLU A 30 7.05 -7.61 -20.30
CA GLU A 30 6.40 -6.32 -20.50
C GLU A 30 5.33 -6.08 -19.43
N LEU A 31 4.44 -7.05 -19.19
CA LEU A 31 3.41 -6.99 -18.16
C LEU A 31 4.01 -6.72 -16.77
N MET A 32 5.03 -7.46 -16.37
CA MET A 32 5.72 -7.27 -15.09
C MET A 32 6.27 -5.85 -14.97
N LEU A 33 6.92 -5.33 -16.00
CA LEU A 33 7.48 -3.97 -16.00
C LEU A 33 6.40 -2.91 -15.86
N TYR A 34 5.24 -3.07 -16.52
CA TYR A 34 4.12 -2.15 -16.38
C TYR A 34 3.46 -2.23 -15.01
N LEU A 35 3.35 -3.42 -14.40
CA LEU A 35 2.85 -3.57 -13.03
C LEU A 35 3.75 -2.85 -12.02
N ILE A 36 5.08 -3.03 -12.13
CA ILE A 36 6.05 -2.31 -11.29
C ILE A 36 5.91 -0.80 -11.50
N ARG A 37 5.84 -0.34 -12.75
CA ARG A 37 5.71 1.08 -13.07
C ARG A 37 4.38 1.66 -12.55
N ALA A 38 3.29 0.94 -12.69
CA ALA A 38 1.98 1.36 -12.16
C ALA A 38 2.05 1.51 -10.63
N SER A 39 2.68 0.55 -9.93
CA SER A 39 2.91 0.63 -8.49
C SER A 39 3.72 1.87 -8.08
N ASP A 40 4.79 2.20 -8.83
CA ASP A 40 5.60 3.39 -8.58
C ASP A 40 4.78 4.69 -8.77
N VAL A 41 3.97 4.76 -9.82
CA VAL A 41 3.09 5.92 -10.10
C VAL A 41 2.07 6.08 -8.97
N ILE A 42 1.43 5.00 -8.53
CA ILE A 42 0.48 5.02 -7.40
C ILE A 42 1.16 5.54 -6.14
N ARG A 43 2.37 5.04 -5.81
CA ARG A 43 3.11 5.51 -4.65
C ARG A 43 3.45 6.99 -4.73
N GLU A 44 3.86 7.48 -5.89
CA GLU A 44 4.25 8.88 -6.08
C GLU A 44 3.02 9.82 -6.03
N GLU A 45 1.97 9.51 -6.81
CA GLU A 45 0.81 10.39 -6.98
C GLU A 45 -0.15 10.33 -5.78
N ILE A 46 -0.41 9.14 -5.26
CA ILE A 46 -1.40 8.93 -4.20
C ILE A 46 -0.75 9.05 -2.82
N TYR A 47 0.22 8.17 -2.52
CA TYR A 47 0.82 8.13 -1.19
C TYR A 47 1.87 9.23 -0.96
N GLY A 48 2.52 9.71 -2.04
CA GLY A 48 3.38 10.90 -1.98
C GLY A 48 2.61 12.15 -1.59
N ALA A 49 1.40 12.33 -2.13
CA ALA A 49 0.52 13.42 -1.76
C ALA A 49 -0.01 13.26 -0.31
N LEU A 50 -0.50 12.08 0.06
CA LEU A 50 -0.92 11.80 1.43
C LEU A 50 0.17 12.16 2.45
N ARG A 51 1.41 11.77 2.18
CA ARG A 51 2.54 12.06 3.05
C ARG A 51 2.83 13.56 3.15
N ARG A 52 2.74 14.31 2.07
CA ARG A 52 2.95 15.78 2.09
C ARG A 52 1.88 16.48 2.91
N ASP A 53 0.63 16.04 2.77
CA ASP A 53 -0.52 16.73 3.38
C ASP A 53 -0.70 16.37 4.86
N THR A 54 -0.34 15.15 5.27
CA THR A 54 -0.67 14.61 6.60
C THR A 54 0.53 14.04 7.37
N GLY A 55 1.70 13.90 6.74
CA GLY A 55 2.84 13.19 7.32
C GLY A 55 2.69 11.66 7.36
N LEU A 56 1.54 11.12 6.91
CA LEU A 56 1.30 9.68 6.91
C LEU A 56 1.95 9.00 5.70
N THR A 57 2.74 7.97 5.96
CA THR A 57 3.19 7.04 4.91
C THR A 57 2.08 6.02 4.61
N GLU A 58 2.16 5.34 3.47
CA GLU A 58 1.26 4.24 3.08
C GLU A 58 0.99 3.26 4.23
N GLY A 59 2.07 2.72 4.84
CA GLY A 59 1.93 1.75 5.93
C GLY A 59 1.29 2.34 7.21
N LYS A 60 1.61 3.59 7.56
CA LYS A 60 0.97 4.26 8.70
C LYS A 60 -0.53 4.50 8.44
N PHE A 61 -0.88 4.93 7.24
CA PHE A 61 -2.27 5.14 6.85
C PHE A 61 -3.05 3.82 6.89
N ALA A 62 -2.50 2.75 6.30
CA ALA A 62 -3.11 1.42 6.35
C ALA A 62 -3.31 0.92 7.79
N LEU A 63 -2.32 1.13 8.67
CA LEU A 63 -2.42 0.74 10.09
C LEU A 63 -3.55 1.49 10.80
N LEU A 64 -3.63 2.82 10.61
CA LEU A 64 -4.70 3.63 11.21
C LEU A 64 -6.07 3.25 10.67
N MET A 65 -6.19 2.93 9.36
CA MET A 65 -7.44 2.44 8.75
C MET A 65 -7.90 1.13 9.39
N ILE A 66 -7.01 0.17 9.59
CA ILE A 66 -7.34 -1.11 10.24
C ILE A 66 -7.83 -0.87 11.68
N LEU A 67 -7.15 -0.02 12.44
CA LEU A 67 -7.56 0.31 13.81
C LEU A 67 -8.90 1.08 13.85
N TYR A 68 -9.16 1.88 12.83
CA TYR A 68 -10.43 2.62 12.71
C TYR A 68 -11.60 1.67 12.44
N ASP A 69 -11.41 0.71 11.52
CA ASP A 69 -12.45 -0.25 11.14
C ASP A 69 -12.81 -1.23 12.26
N ILE A 70 -11.79 -1.71 13.01
CA ILE A 70 -11.98 -2.68 14.09
C ILE A 70 -12.56 -2.00 15.34
N SER A 71 -12.16 -0.76 15.62
CA SER A 71 -12.56 0.06 16.79
C SER A 71 -12.16 -0.51 18.17
N GLU A 72 -11.62 -1.72 18.25
CA GLU A 72 -11.11 -2.39 19.44
C GLU A 72 -9.56 -2.45 19.42
N PRO A 73 -8.92 -2.60 20.58
CA PRO A 73 -7.47 -2.81 20.63
C PRO A 73 -7.06 -4.09 19.89
N VAL A 74 -6.06 -4.00 19.01
CA VAL A 74 -5.62 -5.11 18.14
C VAL A 74 -4.21 -5.54 18.53
N PRO A 75 -3.93 -6.85 18.64
CA PRO A 75 -2.59 -7.35 18.85
C PRO A 75 -1.62 -6.92 17.75
N LEU A 76 -0.39 -6.50 18.13
CA LEU A 76 0.61 -6.04 17.17
C LEU A 76 0.92 -7.08 16.09
N VAL A 77 0.92 -8.36 16.45
CA VAL A 77 1.14 -9.46 15.49
C VAL A 77 0.01 -9.52 14.45
N GLU A 78 -1.24 -9.37 14.88
CA GLU A 78 -2.39 -9.33 13.99
C GLU A 78 -2.34 -8.14 13.04
N LEU A 79 -1.96 -6.95 13.53
CA LEU A 79 -1.75 -5.78 12.68
C LEU A 79 -0.69 -6.05 11.60
N SER A 80 0.41 -6.73 11.96
CA SER A 80 1.48 -7.06 11.00
C SER A 80 0.97 -7.96 9.86
N VAL A 81 0.17 -8.96 10.19
CA VAL A 81 -0.47 -9.86 9.21
C VAL A 81 -1.43 -9.08 8.30
N ARG A 82 -2.31 -8.25 8.88
CA ARG A 82 -3.29 -7.46 8.12
C ARG A 82 -2.66 -6.44 7.18
N ILE A 83 -1.53 -5.82 7.59
CA ILE A 83 -0.78 -4.86 6.75
C ILE A 83 0.09 -5.58 5.71
N GLY A 84 0.43 -6.85 5.94
CA GLY A 84 1.31 -7.62 5.04
C GLY A 84 2.80 -7.27 5.22
N VAL A 85 3.24 -6.92 6.44
CA VAL A 85 4.64 -6.61 6.76
C VAL A 85 5.10 -7.39 7.99
N SER A 86 6.41 -7.43 8.24
CA SER A 86 6.96 -8.09 9.43
C SER A 86 6.54 -7.40 10.74
N SER A 87 6.44 -8.16 11.83
CA SER A 87 6.15 -7.61 13.17
C SER A 87 7.19 -6.57 13.61
N SER A 88 8.44 -6.71 13.20
CA SER A 88 9.48 -5.71 13.45
C SER A 88 9.20 -4.38 12.74
N THR A 89 8.78 -4.44 11.48
CA THR A 89 8.37 -3.25 10.72
C THR A 89 7.15 -2.58 11.34
N THR A 90 6.15 -3.36 11.74
CA THR A 90 4.94 -2.85 12.43
C THR A 90 5.31 -2.19 13.76
N SER A 91 6.19 -2.81 14.54
CA SER A 91 6.67 -2.25 15.81
C SER A 91 7.37 -0.89 15.63
N ILE A 92 8.20 -0.75 14.59
CA ILE A 92 8.84 0.53 14.26
C ILE A 92 7.80 1.58 13.87
N MET A 93 6.79 1.21 13.07
CA MET A 93 5.71 2.13 12.69
C MET A 93 4.91 2.58 13.92
N VAL A 94 4.51 1.65 14.78
CA VAL A 94 3.80 1.95 16.04
C VAL A 94 4.63 2.88 16.92
N THR A 95 5.94 2.56 17.14
CA THR A 95 6.83 3.41 17.94
C THR A 95 6.89 4.84 17.41
N ARG A 96 7.00 5.01 16.10
CA ARG A 96 7.03 6.35 15.49
C ARG A 96 5.70 7.11 15.61
N MET A 97 4.58 6.41 15.70
CA MET A 97 3.25 7.02 15.90
C MET A 97 2.96 7.32 17.39
N LEU A 98 3.60 6.60 18.32
CA LEU A 98 3.58 6.91 19.74
C LEU A 98 4.42 8.15 20.08
N GLN A 99 5.46 8.43 19.28
CA GLN A 99 6.42 9.53 19.51
C GLN A 99 6.06 10.84 18.81
N THR A 100 4.89 10.94 18.19
CA THR A 100 4.39 12.22 17.67
C THR A 100 3.99 13.14 18.82
N GLU A 101 3.95 14.45 18.60
CA GLU A 101 3.54 15.46 19.59
C GLU A 101 2.18 15.11 20.22
N GLU A 102 1.21 14.77 19.37
CA GLU A 102 -0.02 14.07 19.79
C GLU A 102 0.08 12.61 19.31
N PRO A 103 0.21 11.62 20.21
CA PRO A 103 0.30 10.22 19.83
C PRO A 103 -0.92 9.78 19.01
N LEU A 104 -0.67 9.16 17.86
CA LEU A 104 -1.74 8.72 16.95
C LEU A 104 -2.31 7.36 17.35
N VAL A 105 -1.57 6.58 18.10
CA VAL A 105 -1.97 5.28 18.63
C VAL A 105 -1.63 5.19 20.11
N ALA A 106 -2.31 4.31 20.83
CA ALA A 106 -1.98 3.91 22.19
C ALA A 106 -1.50 2.46 22.18
N LYS A 107 -0.62 2.13 23.14
CA LYS A 107 -0.09 0.78 23.33
C LYS A 107 -0.32 0.36 24.77
N THR A 108 -0.99 -0.79 24.96
CA THR A 108 -1.22 -1.41 26.27
C THR A 108 -0.70 -2.85 26.25
N VAL A 109 -0.51 -3.42 27.44
CA VAL A 109 -0.19 -4.83 27.58
C VAL A 109 -1.48 -5.63 27.46
N ASP A 110 -1.44 -6.77 26.78
CA ASP A 110 -2.58 -7.67 26.68
C ASP A 110 -2.81 -8.31 28.07
N PRO A 111 -4.03 -8.19 28.64
CA PRO A 111 -4.34 -8.78 29.94
C PRO A 111 -4.31 -10.30 29.96
N VAL A 112 -4.42 -10.95 28.79
CA VAL A 112 -4.41 -12.42 28.65
C VAL A 112 -2.99 -12.93 28.37
N ASP A 113 -2.21 -12.21 27.55
CA ASP A 113 -0.81 -12.53 27.25
C ASP A 113 0.09 -11.32 27.47
N ALA A 114 0.75 -11.27 28.62
CA ALA A 114 1.66 -10.17 28.98
C ALA A 114 2.84 -9.98 28.01
N ARG A 115 3.10 -10.92 27.10
CA ARG A 115 4.12 -10.79 26.05
C ARG A 115 3.57 -10.09 24.81
N SER A 116 2.24 -9.96 24.70
CA SER A 116 1.56 -9.31 23.59
C SER A 116 1.29 -7.84 23.91
N ALA A 117 1.38 -7.01 22.89
CA ALA A 117 1.01 -5.59 22.96
C ALA A 117 -0.26 -5.36 22.15
N LEU A 118 -1.23 -4.72 22.76
CA LEU A 118 -2.46 -4.26 22.12
C LEU A 118 -2.28 -2.81 21.67
N ILE A 119 -2.68 -2.54 20.43
CA ILE A 119 -2.59 -1.23 19.80
C ILE A 119 -4.01 -0.74 19.54
N SER A 120 -4.29 0.50 19.91
CA SER A 120 -5.57 1.16 19.66
C SER A 120 -5.38 2.54 19.04
N LEU A 121 -6.42 3.02 18.39
CA LEU A 121 -6.46 4.36 17.80
C LEU A 121 -6.73 5.40 18.89
N THR A 122 -5.94 6.48 18.93
CA THR A 122 -6.24 7.60 19.83
C THR A 122 -7.23 8.58 19.20
N PRO A 123 -7.83 9.50 19.98
CA PRO A 123 -8.61 10.60 19.42
C PRO A 123 -7.83 11.46 18.42
N ALA A 124 -6.53 11.69 18.64
CA ALA A 124 -5.67 12.41 17.71
C ALA A 124 -5.46 11.64 16.40
N GLY A 125 -5.18 10.32 16.50
CA GLY A 125 -5.07 9.45 15.34
C GLY A 125 -6.36 9.39 14.52
N ARG A 126 -7.52 9.34 15.20
CA ARG A 126 -8.83 9.36 14.56
C ARG A 126 -9.06 10.67 13.79
N ARG A 127 -8.84 11.82 14.42
CA ARG A 127 -9.00 13.14 13.77
C ARG A 127 -8.11 13.27 12.53
N LEU A 128 -6.82 12.89 12.65
CA LEU A 128 -5.89 12.93 11.52
C LEU A 128 -6.33 12.02 10.38
N LEU A 129 -6.73 10.79 10.69
CA LEU A 129 -7.21 9.83 9.68
C LEU A 129 -8.46 10.36 8.98
N GLU A 130 -9.48 10.79 9.72
CA GLU A 130 -10.73 11.31 9.16
C GLU A 130 -10.49 12.53 8.26
N SER A 131 -9.58 13.42 8.64
CA SER A 131 -9.19 14.55 7.79
C SER A 131 -8.49 14.12 6.49
N ALA A 132 -7.78 13.00 6.52
CA ALA A 132 -7.05 12.45 5.38
C ALA A 132 -7.93 11.63 4.43
N MET A 133 -8.97 10.97 4.94
CA MET A 133 -9.75 9.98 4.18
C MET A 133 -10.39 10.56 2.91
N LEU A 134 -11.12 11.65 3.01
CA LEU A 134 -11.84 12.22 1.86
C LEU A 134 -10.88 12.76 0.78
N PRO A 135 -9.84 13.55 1.09
CA PRO A 135 -8.86 13.96 0.10
C PRO A 135 -8.13 12.78 -0.55
N HIS A 136 -7.79 11.76 0.24
CA HIS A 136 -7.16 10.55 -0.28
C HIS A 136 -8.11 9.80 -1.24
N PHE A 137 -9.36 9.56 -0.84
CA PHE A 137 -10.37 8.91 -1.68
C PHE A 137 -10.59 9.65 -3.01
N ASN A 138 -10.73 10.97 -2.97
CA ASN A 138 -10.88 11.78 -4.17
C ASN A 138 -9.68 11.62 -5.13
N ARG A 139 -8.45 11.62 -4.61
CA ARG A 139 -7.25 11.40 -5.40
C ARG A 139 -7.22 10.02 -6.06
N VAL A 140 -7.55 8.97 -5.30
CA VAL A 140 -7.66 7.60 -5.83
C VAL A 140 -8.73 7.53 -6.92
N SER A 141 -9.89 8.16 -6.69
CA SER A 141 -10.98 8.23 -7.67
C SER A 141 -10.54 8.94 -8.95
N ASP A 142 -9.89 10.09 -8.81
CA ASP A 142 -9.41 10.86 -9.98
C ASP A 142 -8.33 10.11 -10.76
N PHE A 143 -7.41 9.46 -10.08
CA PHE A 143 -6.43 8.58 -10.71
C PHE A 143 -7.10 7.45 -11.49
N ALA A 144 -8.11 6.81 -10.91
CA ALA A 144 -8.83 5.71 -11.54
C ALA A 144 -9.69 6.14 -12.74
N LYS A 145 -10.05 7.43 -12.87
CA LYS A 145 -10.81 7.96 -14.03
C LYS A 145 -10.07 7.92 -15.36
N THR A 146 -8.74 7.66 -15.35
CA THR A 146 -7.98 7.40 -16.59
C THR A 146 -8.47 6.16 -17.34
N LEU A 147 -9.17 5.26 -16.64
CA LEU A 147 -9.81 4.08 -17.17
C LEU A 147 -11.33 4.23 -17.11
N SER A 148 -12.02 3.74 -18.11
CA SER A 148 -13.48 3.56 -18.06
C SER A 148 -13.88 2.55 -16.99
N SER A 149 -15.16 2.53 -16.60
CA SER A 149 -15.66 1.57 -15.61
C SER A 149 -15.41 0.12 -16.03
N ALA A 150 -15.66 -0.21 -17.29
CA ALA A 150 -15.47 -1.56 -17.82
C ALA A 150 -13.98 -1.99 -17.80
N GLU A 151 -13.08 -1.07 -18.17
CA GLU A 151 -11.62 -1.33 -18.12
C GLU A 151 -11.13 -1.54 -16.69
N ARG A 152 -11.64 -0.76 -15.71
CA ARG A 152 -11.32 -0.96 -14.30
C ARG A 152 -11.74 -2.33 -13.80
N GLU A 153 -12.98 -2.74 -14.08
CA GLU A 153 -13.46 -4.07 -13.66
C GLU A 153 -12.67 -5.20 -14.31
N THR A 154 -12.34 -5.07 -15.59
CA THR A 154 -11.50 -6.03 -16.30
C THR A 154 -10.11 -6.12 -15.67
N MET A 155 -9.47 -4.98 -15.40
CA MET A 155 -8.16 -4.94 -14.78
C MET A 155 -8.17 -5.56 -13.36
N ILE A 156 -9.18 -5.23 -12.55
CA ILE A 156 -9.36 -5.81 -11.22
C ILE A 156 -9.48 -7.34 -11.30
N ALA A 157 -10.30 -7.86 -12.22
CA ALA A 157 -10.47 -9.30 -12.40
C ALA A 157 -9.16 -9.99 -12.80
N LEU A 158 -8.39 -9.40 -13.71
CA LEU A 158 -7.09 -9.92 -14.15
C LEU A 158 -6.05 -9.89 -13.03
N LEU A 159 -5.98 -8.81 -12.25
CA LEU A 159 -5.08 -8.70 -11.10
C LEU A 159 -5.43 -9.72 -10.00
N LYS A 160 -6.72 -9.91 -9.71
CA LYS A 160 -7.17 -10.94 -8.76
C LYS A 160 -6.75 -12.34 -9.20
N LYS A 161 -6.89 -12.65 -10.50
CA LYS A 161 -6.45 -13.94 -11.06
C LYS A 161 -4.93 -14.12 -10.95
N LEU A 162 -4.16 -13.06 -11.20
CA LEU A 162 -2.71 -13.08 -11.09
C LEU A 162 -2.26 -13.36 -9.65
N VAL A 163 -2.86 -12.66 -8.66
CA VAL A 163 -2.51 -12.82 -7.24
C VAL A 163 -2.93 -14.18 -6.68
N ALA A 164 -4.08 -14.72 -7.11
CA ALA A 164 -4.58 -16.02 -6.64
C ALA A 164 -3.76 -17.21 -7.18
N GLY A 165 -2.92 -17.00 -8.20
CA GLY A 165 -2.04 -18.05 -8.75
C GLY A 165 -0.71 -18.20 -8.03
N HIS A 166 -0.48 -17.39 -6.97
CA HIS A 166 0.74 -17.38 -6.16
C HIS A 166 0.42 -17.38 -4.66
#